data_298a367e7d49eff364b1b39003b8a35f
#
_entry.id   298a367e7d49eff364b1b39003b8a35f
#
_cell.length_a   1.000
_cell.length_b   1.000
_cell.length_c   1.000
_cell.angle_alpha   90.00
_cell.angle_beta   90.00
_cell.angle_gamma   90.00
#
_symmetry.space_group_name_H-M   'P 1'
#
loop_
_entity.id
_entity.type
_entity.pdbx_description
1 polymer ?
#
loop_
_entity_poly.entity_id
_entity_poly.type
_entity_poly.pdbx_seq_one_letter_code
_entity_poly.pdbx_strand_id
1 'polypeptide(L)'
;MCIRDRNNWDVSKVTNMRGMFGTYDGDGRNSRRDFNQDIGDWDVSNVINMGGMFKAAEKFNQDLSDWDVSKVTDMALMFDRADVFNNGGVSLKCWDVSNVTNFYYMFHMSDFNHDISNLSLIHI
;
A
#
# COMPACT_ATOMS: atom_id res chain seq x y z
N MET A 1 22.48 -8.66 8.34
CA MET A 1 21.41 -7.73 8.60
C MET A 1 21.45 -6.59 7.60
N CYS A 2 20.32 -6.29 7.02
CA CYS A 2 20.25 -5.22 6.04
C CYS A 2 19.90 -3.92 6.75
N ILE A 3 20.78 -2.94 6.63
CA ILE A 3 20.51 -1.62 7.15
C ILE A 3 20.06 -0.74 5.99
N ARG A 4 18.91 -0.13 6.13
CA ARG A 4 18.33 0.68 5.08
C ARG A 4 18.37 2.14 5.48
N ASP A 5 19.55 2.69 5.45
CA ASP A 5 19.80 4.02 5.99
C ASP A 5 18.92 5.09 5.36
N ARG A 6 18.68 4.98 4.05
CA ARG A 6 17.88 5.97 3.34
C ARG A 6 16.39 5.92 3.66
N ASN A 7 15.93 4.81 4.25
CA ASN A 7 14.52 4.62 4.64
C ASN A 7 14.40 4.44 6.14
N ASN A 8 15.29 5.04 6.86
CA ASN A 8 15.44 4.85 8.29
C ASN A 8 14.49 5.72 9.10
N TRP A 9 13.32 5.99 8.56
CA TRP A 9 12.30 6.73 9.27
C TRP A 9 11.57 5.80 10.24
N ASP A 10 11.45 6.25 11.48
CA ASP A 10 10.68 5.50 12.46
C ASP A 10 9.20 5.87 12.33
N VAL A 11 8.45 4.99 11.70
CA VAL A 11 7.00 5.16 11.53
C VAL A 11 6.21 4.24 12.45
N SER A 12 6.87 3.61 13.41
CA SER A 12 6.26 2.56 14.22
C SER A 12 5.06 3.05 15.05
N LYS A 13 4.95 4.34 15.30
CA LYS A 13 3.84 4.90 16.08
C LYS A 13 2.78 5.55 15.20
N VAL A 14 2.96 5.55 13.90
CA VAL A 14 1.99 6.15 12.98
C VAL A 14 0.75 5.27 12.89
N THR A 15 -0.42 5.88 13.01
CA THR A 15 -1.70 5.16 12.93
C THR A 15 -2.49 5.50 11.68
N ASN A 16 -2.18 6.59 11.00
CA ASN A 16 -2.92 7.03 9.82
C ASN A 16 -1.95 7.39 8.71
N MET A 17 -1.96 6.58 7.65
CA MET A 17 -1.14 6.81 6.47
C MET A 17 -1.99 7.11 5.24
N ARG A 18 -3.22 7.59 5.43
CA ARG A 18 -4.11 7.90 4.33
C ARG A 18 -3.46 8.89 3.38
N GLY A 19 -3.42 8.52 2.10
CA GLY A 19 -2.92 9.39 1.05
C GLY A 19 -1.44 9.71 1.10
N MET A 20 -0.67 9.03 1.94
CA MET A 20 0.72 9.43 2.23
C MET A 20 1.59 9.55 0.98
N PHE A 21 1.47 8.62 0.06
CA PHE A 21 2.22 8.66 -1.21
C PHE A 21 1.28 8.80 -2.40
N GLY A 22 0.03 9.08 -2.14
CA GLY A 22 -0.98 9.20 -3.18
C GLY A 22 -1.11 10.63 -3.70
N THR A 23 -1.78 10.76 -4.83
CA THR A 23 -2.12 12.06 -5.37
C THR A 23 -3.62 12.10 -5.64
N TYR A 24 -4.23 13.21 -5.30
CA TYR A 24 -5.67 13.40 -5.49
C TYR A 24 -5.97 14.45 -6.55
N ASP A 25 -4.98 15.21 -6.96
CA ASP A 25 -5.17 16.26 -7.96
C ASP A 25 -4.73 15.76 -9.33
N GLY A 26 -5.45 16.15 -10.32
CA GLY A 26 -5.16 15.74 -11.69
C GLY A 26 -4.23 16.70 -12.41
N ASP A 27 -3.55 17.59 -11.69
CA ASP A 27 -2.78 18.64 -12.34
C ASP A 27 -1.40 18.21 -12.85
N GLY A 28 -1.03 16.96 -12.59
CA GLY A 28 0.21 16.40 -13.12
C GLY A 28 1.49 16.92 -12.48
N ARG A 29 1.37 17.76 -11.48
CA ARG A 29 2.54 18.38 -10.85
C ARG A 29 3.08 17.62 -9.65
N ASN A 30 2.41 16.57 -9.26
CA ASN A 30 2.73 15.89 -8.02
C ASN A 30 3.90 14.93 -8.22
N SER A 31 4.99 15.18 -7.53
CA SER A 31 6.18 14.34 -7.57
C SER A 31 5.96 12.94 -7.01
N ARG A 32 4.84 12.71 -6.30
CA ARG A 32 4.54 11.40 -5.72
C ARG A 32 4.29 10.34 -6.78
N ARG A 33 3.97 10.72 -8.01
CA ARG A 33 3.80 9.76 -9.11
C ARG A 33 5.08 8.97 -9.38
N ASP A 34 6.22 9.55 -9.10
CA ASP A 34 7.52 8.92 -9.32
C ASP A 34 8.02 8.15 -8.10
N PHE A 35 7.28 8.16 -7.00
CA PHE A 35 7.71 7.49 -5.79
C PHE A 35 7.85 5.99 -6.01
N ASN A 36 9.02 5.46 -5.74
CA ASN A 36 9.29 4.02 -5.85
C ASN A 36 10.42 3.61 -4.91
N GLN A 37 10.42 4.11 -3.69
CA GLN A 37 11.42 3.76 -2.70
C GLN A 37 11.05 2.48 -1.98
N ASP A 38 12.06 1.74 -1.54
CA ASP A 38 11.86 0.52 -0.77
C ASP A 38 11.47 0.87 0.66
N ILE A 39 10.23 0.62 0.99
CA ILE A 39 9.68 0.83 2.32
C ILE A 39 9.18 -0.47 2.95
N GLY A 40 9.61 -1.60 2.41
CA GLY A 40 9.16 -2.91 2.87
C GLY A 40 9.54 -3.22 4.32
N ASP A 41 10.57 -2.56 4.85
CA ASP A 41 11.01 -2.77 6.22
C ASP A 41 10.31 -1.85 7.24
N TRP A 42 9.43 -0.98 6.77
CA TRP A 42 8.72 -0.11 7.70
C TRP A 42 7.83 -0.91 8.63
N ASP A 43 7.84 -0.55 9.91
CA ASP A 43 6.91 -1.09 10.88
C ASP A 43 5.59 -0.33 10.79
N VAL A 44 4.62 -0.92 10.11
CA VAL A 44 3.29 -0.32 9.93
C VAL A 44 2.25 -1.02 10.80
N SER A 45 2.70 -1.76 11.81
CA SER A 45 1.83 -2.61 12.62
C SER A 45 0.78 -1.84 13.42
N ASN A 46 0.96 -0.54 13.61
CA ASN A 46 -0.02 0.29 14.31
C ASN A 46 -0.92 1.10 13.38
N VAL A 47 -0.74 0.98 12.07
CA VAL A 47 -1.53 1.75 11.11
C VAL A 47 -2.95 1.19 11.02
N ILE A 48 -3.92 2.08 11.10
CA ILE A 48 -5.34 1.74 11.03
C ILE A 48 -5.93 2.14 9.68
N ASN A 49 -5.47 3.23 9.09
CA ASN A 49 -6.00 3.75 7.83
C ASN A 49 -4.90 3.86 6.78
N MET A 50 -5.06 3.11 5.68
CA MET A 50 -4.18 3.16 4.52
C MET A 50 -4.92 3.56 3.25
N GLY A 51 -6.09 4.19 3.39
CA GLY A 51 -6.90 4.61 2.25
C GLY A 51 -6.12 5.52 1.32
N GLY A 52 -6.10 5.20 0.02
CA GLY A 52 -5.45 6.03 -0.98
C GLY A 52 -3.94 6.19 -0.81
N MET A 53 -3.29 5.35 0.00
CA MET A 53 -1.89 5.54 0.36
C MET A 53 -0.97 5.63 -0.87
N PHE A 54 -1.22 4.84 -1.89
CA PHE A 54 -0.45 4.83 -3.13
C PHE A 54 -1.30 5.20 -4.34
N LYS A 55 -2.41 5.91 -4.13
CA LYS A 55 -3.30 6.27 -5.21
C LYS A 55 -2.57 7.09 -6.27
N ALA A 56 -2.63 6.62 -7.51
CA ALA A 56 -1.97 7.24 -8.66
C ALA A 56 -0.44 7.33 -8.52
N ALA A 57 0.15 6.51 -7.67
CA ALA A 57 1.60 6.36 -7.58
C ALA A 57 2.07 5.49 -8.75
N GLU A 58 2.22 6.09 -9.91
CA GLU A 58 2.33 5.39 -11.20
C GLU A 58 3.57 4.52 -11.32
N LYS A 59 4.62 4.82 -10.58
CA LYS A 59 5.89 4.10 -10.66
C LYS A 59 6.12 3.15 -9.50
N PHE A 60 5.28 3.18 -8.48
CA PHE A 60 5.53 2.39 -7.29
C PHE A 60 5.32 0.90 -7.54
N ASN A 61 6.32 0.10 -7.25
CA ASN A 61 6.23 -1.36 -7.37
C ASN A 61 7.22 -2.04 -6.44
N GLN A 62 7.12 -1.77 -5.15
CA GLN A 62 7.99 -2.40 -4.15
C GLN A 62 7.26 -3.52 -3.42
N ASP A 63 8.03 -4.43 -2.82
CA ASP A 63 7.51 -5.57 -2.09
C ASP A 63 7.07 -5.15 -0.69
N LEU A 64 5.78 -5.27 -0.42
CA LEU A 64 5.16 -4.94 0.86
C LEU A 64 4.68 -6.20 1.60
N SER A 65 5.10 -7.38 1.18
CA SER A 65 4.57 -8.64 1.72
C SER A 65 4.86 -8.82 3.20
N ASP A 66 5.92 -8.19 3.73
CA ASP A 66 6.28 -8.29 5.14
C ASP A 66 5.56 -7.28 6.04
N TRP A 67 4.75 -6.41 5.46
CA TRP A 67 3.99 -5.45 6.26
C TRP A 67 2.96 -6.17 7.12
N ASP A 68 2.93 -5.83 8.39
CA ASP A 68 1.85 -6.26 9.30
C ASP A 68 0.70 -5.27 9.19
N VAL A 69 -0.33 -5.64 8.45
CA VAL A 69 -1.51 -4.80 8.23
C VAL A 69 -2.71 -5.26 9.05
N SER A 70 -2.46 -6.02 10.10
CA SER A 70 -3.53 -6.68 10.86
C SER A 70 -4.47 -5.71 11.57
N LYS A 71 -4.03 -4.46 11.80
CA LYS A 71 -4.87 -3.44 12.44
C LYS A 71 -5.57 -2.52 11.45
N VAL A 72 -5.28 -2.65 10.17
CA VAL A 72 -5.85 -1.75 9.16
C VAL A 72 -7.33 -2.05 8.96
N THR A 73 -8.14 -1.00 8.96
CA THR A 73 -9.58 -1.11 8.74
C THR A 73 -10.03 -0.50 7.41
N ASP A 74 -9.23 0.39 6.82
CA ASP A 74 -9.57 1.07 5.57
C ASP A 74 -8.42 0.98 4.59
N MET A 75 -8.67 0.32 3.46
CA MET A 75 -7.73 0.20 2.34
C MET A 75 -8.35 0.69 1.03
N ALA A 76 -9.42 1.49 1.13
CA ALA A 76 -10.09 2.01 -0.06
C ALA A 76 -9.12 2.82 -0.92
N LEU A 77 -9.13 2.57 -2.22
CA LEU A 77 -8.33 3.30 -3.21
C LEU A 77 -6.81 3.19 -2.98
N MET A 78 -6.37 2.25 -2.17
CA MET A 78 -4.96 2.18 -1.75
C MET A 78 -4.01 2.13 -2.95
N PHE A 79 -4.33 1.35 -3.96
CA PHE A 79 -3.51 1.22 -5.17
C PHE A 79 -4.28 1.65 -6.42
N ASP A 80 -5.31 2.45 -6.26
CA ASP A 80 -6.09 2.95 -7.40
C ASP A 80 -5.17 3.73 -8.33
N ARG A 81 -5.14 3.33 -9.60
CA ARG A 81 -4.30 3.93 -10.64
C ARG A 81 -2.80 3.86 -10.34
N ALA A 82 -2.38 2.96 -9.50
CA ALA A 82 -0.97 2.63 -9.33
C ALA A 82 -0.58 1.71 -10.49
N ASP A 83 -0.30 2.28 -11.63
CA ASP A 83 -0.31 1.62 -12.94
C ASP A 83 0.55 0.37 -12.99
N VAL A 84 1.73 0.41 -12.40
CA VAL A 84 2.69 -0.70 -12.50
C VAL A 84 2.77 -1.53 -11.22
N PHE A 85 1.97 -1.23 -10.22
CA PHE A 85 2.09 -1.93 -8.94
C PHE A 85 1.74 -3.41 -9.08
N ASN A 86 2.65 -4.26 -8.69
CA ASN A 86 2.48 -5.71 -8.65
C ASN A 86 3.21 -6.31 -7.45
N ASN A 87 3.39 -5.53 -6.41
CA ASN A 87 4.08 -5.90 -5.17
C ASN A 87 5.47 -6.48 -5.42
N GLY A 88 6.21 -5.92 -6.38
CA GLY A 88 7.54 -6.41 -6.73
C GLY A 88 7.57 -7.84 -7.23
N GLY A 89 6.43 -8.38 -7.68
CA GLY A 89 6.33 -9.76 -8.14
C GLY A 89 6.04 -10.77 -7.04
N VAL A 90 5.77 -10.32 -5.82
CA VAL A 90 5.54 -11.19 -4.66
C VAL A 90 4.08 -11.15 -4.24
N SER A 91 3.54 -12.31 -3.87
CA SER A 91 2.15 -12.41 -3.43
C SER A 91 1.90 -11.69 -2.10
N LEU A 92 0.70 -11.12 -1.96
CA LEU A 92 0.23 -10.54 -0.70
C LEU A 92 -0.57 -11.53 0.15
N LYS A 93 -0.51 -12.81 -0.14
CA LYS A 93 -1.36 -13.80 0.52
C LYS A 93 -1.16 -13.89 2.04
N CYS A 94 -0.02 -13.41 2.54
CA CYS A 94 0.27 -13.42 3.97
C CYS A 94 -0.27 -12.21 4.73
N TRP A 95 -0.87 -11.25 4.02
CA TRP A 95 -1.50 -10.13 4.69
C TRP A 95 -2.73 -10.58 5.46
N ASP A 96 -2.80 -10.25 6.73
CA ASP A 96 -4.00 -10.45 7.53
C ASP A 96 -4.89 -9.22 7.39
N VAL A 97 -5.93 -9.33 6.58
CA VAL A 97 -6.86 -8.23 6.30
C VAL A 97 -8.20 -8.45 6.99
N SER A 98 -8.22 -9.26 8.04
CA SER A 98 -9.47 -9.63 8.71
C SER A 98 -10.19 -8.45 9.34
N ASN A 99 -9.49 -7.36 9.64
CA ASN A 99 -10.09 -6.15 10.21
C ASN A 99 -10.45 -5.10 9.17
N VAL A 100 -10.12 -5.31 7.91
CA VAL A 100 -10.42 -4.33 6.86
C VAL A 100 -11.89 -4.39 6.51
N THR A 101 -12.56 -3.25 6.58
CA THR A 101 -13.99 -3.14 6.26
C THR A 101 -14.26 -2.39 4.96
N ASN A 102 -13.24 -1.76 4.38
CA ASN A 102 -13.40 -0.98 3.16
C ASN A 102 -12.26 -1.25 2.19
N PHE A 103 -12.57 -1.96 1.09
CA PHE A 103 -11.65 -2.23 -0.01
C PHE A 103 -12.03 -1.49 -1.29
N TYR A 104 -12.85 -0.46 -1.22
CA TYR A 104 -13.43 0.18 -2.39
C TYR A 104 -12.34 0.59 -3.37
N TYR A 105 -12.39 0.05 -4.59
CA TYR A 105 -11.46 0.33 -5.68
C TYR A 105 -9.98 0.15 -5.32
N MET A 106 -9.65 -0.76 -4.41
CA MET A 106 -8.27 -0.93 -3.93
C MET A 106 -7.27 -1.13 -5.06
N PHE A 107 -7.59 -1.93 -6.06
CA PHE A 107 -6.70 -2.22 -7.18
C PHE A 107 -7.24 -1.69 -8.51
N HIS A 108 -8.12 -0.72 -8.48
CA HIS A 108 -8.74 -0.19 -9.68
C HIS A 108 -7.68 0.40 -10.61
N MET A 109 -7.67 -0.06 -11.87
CA MET A 109 -6.72 0.41 -12.89
C MET A 109 -5.25 0.22 -12.50
N SER A 110 -4.94 -0.86 -11.79
CA SER A 110 -3.56 -1.23 -11.48
C SER A 110 -3.21 -2.54 -12.16
N ASP A 111 -1.90 -2.82 -12.26
CA ASP A 111 -1.39 -4.06 -12.84
C ASP A 111 -1.39 -5.25 -11.89
N PHE A 112 -1.90 -5.07 -10.69
CA PHE A 112 -1.82 -6.12 -9.67
C PHE A 112 -2.48 -7.40 -10.18
N ASN A 113 -1.74 -8.49 -10.17
CA ASN A 113 -2.13 -9.74 -10.81
C ASN A 113 -1.78 -10.96 -9.95
N HIS A 114 -1.66 -10.79 -8.66
CA HIS A 114 -1.39 -11.90 -7.76
C HIS A 114 -2.66 -12.50 -7.20
N ASP A 115 -2.52 -13.70 -6.64
CA ASP A 115 -3.61 -14.37 -5.95
C ASP A 115 -4.03 -13.55 -4.73
N ILE A 116 -5.25 -13.05 -4.75
CA ILE A 116 -5.84 -12.30 -3.65
C ILE A 116 -6.98 -13.08 -3.00
N SER A 117 -6.96 -14.40 -3.11
CA SER A 117 -8.07 -15.22 -2.60
C SER A 117 -8.29 -15.01 -1.09
N ASN A 118 -7.23 -14.75 -0.33
CA ASN A 118 -7.37 -14.43 1.09
C ASN A 118 -8.11 -13.12 1.31
N LEU A 119 -7.95 -12.16 0.40
CA LEU A 119 -8.64 -10.89 0.48
C LEU A 119 -10.12 -11.06 0.12
N SER A 120 -10.42 -11.96 -0.80
CA SER A 120 -11.79 -12.15 -1.26
C SER A 120 -12.71 -12.71 -0.18
N LEU A 121 -12.17 -13.29 0.87
CA LEU A 121 -12.96 -13.77 1.99
C LEU A 121 -13.58 -12.64 2.82
N ILE A 122 -13.21 -11.40 2.54
CA ILE A 122 -13.61 -10.24 3.33
C ILE A 122 -14.61 -9.37 2.57
N HIS A 123 -15.28 -9.91 1.61
CA HIS A 123 -16.34 -9.19 0.88
C HIS A 123 -15.85 -7.91 0.18
N ILE A 124 -14.89 -8.08 -0.65
CA ILE A 124 -14.42 -6.99 -1.50
C ILE A 124 -15.52 -6.51 -2.42
#